data_448b00a7265063fc63c8ab0c6b254e38
#
_entry.id   448b00a7265063fc63c8ab0c6b254e38
#
_cell.length_a   1.000
_cell.length_b   1.000
_cell.length_c   1.000
_cell.angle_alpha   90.00
_cell.angle_beta   90.00
_cell.angle_gamma   90.00
#
_symmetry.space_group_name_H-M   'P 1'
#
loop_
_entity.id
_entity.type
_entity.pdbx_description
1 polymer ?
#
loop_
_entity_poly.entity_id
_entity_poly.type
_entity_poly.pdbx_seq_one_letter_code
_entity_poly.pdbx_strand_id
1 'polypeptide(L)'
;LNSLGNKIEFTRVQCNEFGELDIDDVENSIKTNTKAIIMSHASNVCGTILDLERVGEICKKNNLFFIIDSAQTAGFLDVDFQKLNADAIGFTGHKGLLGPQGIGGFIVNDRINNELNTLIEGGTGSLSDIEIQPNYMPDKFEAGTLNIPGIYGLNTSIKYLLNYGVKNIHEIELSLLNHFLEGILNIEKIRLVGKTTICDRTGILSIDFFNNDNGLVAYELSKDYGIMTRSGMHCAPS
;
A
#
# COMPACT_ATOMS: atom_id res chain seq x y z
N LEU A 1 -8.96 -9.61 6.85
CA LEU A 1 -9.99 -10.58 6.41
C LEU A 1 -10.03 -11.79 7.33
N ASN A 2 -8.88 -12.37 7.70
CA ASN A 2 -8.81 -13.54 8.60
C ASN A 2 -9.46 -13.28 9.98
N SER A 3 -9.45 -12.05 10.47
CA SER A 3 -10.04 -11.67 11.76
C SER A 3 -11.58 -11.70 11.77
N LEU A 4 -12.23 -11.72 10.61
CA LEU A 4 -13.68 -11.76 10.47
C LEU A 4 -14.25 -13.19 10.57
N GLY A 5 -13.38 -14.18 10.73
CA GLY A 5 -13.75 -15.59 10.89
C GLY A 5 -14.51 -16.15 9.67
N ASN A 6 -15.38 -17.12 9.93
CA ASN A 6 -16.11 -17.82 8.87
C ASN A 6 -17.26 -17.01 8.24
N LYS A 7 -17.38 -15.71 8.50
CA LYS A 7 -18.45 -14.87 7.95
C LYS A 7 -18.16 -14.36 6.55
N ILE A 8 -16.88 -14.36 6.13
CA ILE A 8 -16.46 -13.89 4.81
C ILE A 8 -15.59 -14.96 4.17
N GLU A 9 -15.97 -15.37 2.97
CA GLU A 9 -15.16 -16.17 2.08
C GLU A 9 -14.24 -15.26 1.28
N PHE A 10 -13.00 -15.69 1.05
CA PHE A 10 -12.07 -14.97 0.18
C PHE A 10 -11.34 -15.96 -0.74
N THR A 11 -11.05 -15.52 -1.94
CA THR A 11 -10.18 -16.20 -2.90
C THR A 11 -8.89 -15.39 -3.00
N ARG A 12 -7.74 -16.05 -2.88
CA ARG A 12 -6.43 -15.43 -3.12
C ARG A 12 -6.04 -15.68 -4.56
N VAL A 13 -5.75 -14.60 -5.30
CA VAL A 13 -5.10 -14.67 -6.60
C VAL A 13 -3.60 -14.52 -6.36
N GLN A 14 -2.82 -15.49 -6.83
CA GLN A 14 -1.38 -15.53 -6.58
C GLN A 14 -0.64 -14.70 -7.62
N CYS A 15 0.39 -13.99 -7.20
CA CYS A 15 1.36 -13.39 -8.10
C CYS A 15 2.43 -14.43 -8.48
N ASN A 16 3.10 -14.20 -9.60
CA ASN A 16 4.27 -14.98 -9.99
C ASN A 16 5.51 -14.65 -9.11
N GLU A 17 6.63 -15.28 -9.39
CA GLU A 17 7.89 -15.09 -8.65
C GLU A 17 8.47 -13.66 -8.74
N PHE A 18 8.01 -12.86 -9.70
CA PHE A 18 8.37 -11.46 -9.86
C PHE A 18 7.39 -10.51 -9.14
N GLY A 19 6.37 -11.07 -8.48
CA GLY A 19 5.31 -10.31 -7.83
C GLY A 19 4.30 -9.72 -8.81
N GLU A 20 4.24 -10.20 -10.05
CA GLU A 20 3.28 -9.77 -11.06
C GLU A 20 1.98 -10.54 -10.95
N LEU A 21 0.86 -9.87 -11.15
CA LEU A 21 -0.48 -10.42 -11.12
C LEU A 21 -0.96 -10.71 -12.56
N ASP A 22 -1.44 -11.90 -12.79
CA ASP A 22 -2.19 -12.19 -14.02
C ASP A 22 -3.62 -11.64 -13.88
N ILE A 23 -3.97 -10.74 -14.77
CA ILE A 23 -5.29 -10.09 -14.76
C ILE A 23 -6.40 -11.05 -15.14
N ASP A 24 -6.12 -12.01 -16.01
CA ASP A 24 -7.09 -13.04 -16.40
C ASP A 24 -7.42 -13.95 -15.20
N ASP A 25 -6.44 -14.24 -14.34
CA ASP A 25 -6.68 -14.98 -13.10
C ASP A 25 -7.58 -14.20 -12.12
N VAL A 26 -7.47 -12.88 -12.09
CA VAL A 26 -8.38 -12.03 -11.30
C VAL A 26 -9.80 -12.14 -11.82
N GLU A 27 -10.02 -11.97 -13.13
CA GLU A 27 -11.35 -12.04 -13.73
C GLU A 27 -11.96 -13.45 -13.57
N ASN A 28 -11.18 -14.50 -13.79
CA ASN A 28 -11.60 -15.91 -13.62
C ASN A 28 -11.91 -16.29 -12.16
N SER A 29 -11.37 -15.57 -11.19
CA SER A 29 -11.61 -15.79 -9.77
C SER A 29 -12.90 -15.17 -9.24
N ILE A 30 -13.60 -14.38 -10.06
CA ILE A 30 -14.86 -13.74 -9.70
C ILE A 30 -15.98 -14.78 -9.66
N LYS A 31 -16.71 -14.84 -8.55
CA LYS A 31 -17.85 -15.72 -8.31
C LYS A 31 -19.13 -14.90 -8.22
N THR A 32 -20.28 -15.58 -8.28
CA THR A 32 -21.60 -14.95 -8.17
C THR A 32 -21.83 -14.20 -6.85
N ASN A 33 -21.12 -14.62 -5.79
CA ASN A 33 -21.19 -13.98 -4.46
C ASN A 33 -20.01 -13.04 -4.19
N THR A 34 -19.13 -12.78 -5.15
CA THR A 34 -18.03 -11.80 -5.00
C THR A 34 -18.64 -10.40 -4.83
N LYS A 35 -18.12 -9.66 -3.84
CA LYS A 35 -18.56 -8.29 -3.53
C LYS A 35 -17.47 -7.24 -3.72
N ALA A 36 -16.21 -7.62 -3.49
CA ALA A 36 -15.11 -6.68 -3.55
C ALA A 36 -13.82 -7.36 -4.02
N ILE A 37 -12.95 -6.58 -4.64
CA ILE A 37 -11.54 -6.90 -4.83
C ILE A 37 -10.73 -5.96 -3.93
N ILE A 38 -9.83 -6.54 -3.14
CA ILE A 38 -8.94 -5.82 -2.21
C ILE A 38 -7.51 -6.18 -2.57
N MET A 39 -6.69 -5.17 -2.85
CA MET A 39 -5.29 -5.41 -3.21
C MET A 39 -4.38 -4.24 -2.87
N SER A 40 -3.10 -4.52 -2.73
CA SER A 40 -2.06 -3.50 -2.63
C SER A 40 -1.71 -2.96 -4.01
N HIS A 41 -1.36 -1.68 -4.11
CA HIS A 41 -0.89 -1.07 -5.36
C HIS A 41 0.54 -1.52 -5.73
N ALA A 42 1.39 -1.72 -4.73
CA ALA A 42 2.72 -2.27 -4.94
C ALA A 42 3.14 -3.18 -3.78
N SER A 43 4.01 -4.13 -4.09
CA SER A 43 4.56 -5.05 -3.09
C SER A 43 5.53 -4.33 -2.17
N ASN A 44 5.38 -4.55 -0.87
CA ASN A 44 6.33 -4.09 0.15
C ASN A 44 7.58 -5.00 0.28
N VAL A 45 7.67 -6.04 -0.51
CA VAL A 45 8.80 -6.99 -0.54
C VAL A 45 9.62 -6.82 -1.80
N CYS A 46 9.01 -6.99 -2.97
CA CYS A 46 9.72 -6.93 -4.25
C CYS A 46 9.54 -5.61 -5.01
N GLY A 47 8.70 -4.70 -4.49
CA GLY A 47 8.48 -3.39 -5.09
C GLY A 47 7.66 -3.39 -6.37
N THR A 48 7.22 -4.55 -6.87
CA THR A 48 6.43 -4.65 -8.11
C THR A 48 5.12 -3.89 -7.98
N ILE A 49 4.83 -3.03 -8.97
CA ILE A 49 3.60 -2.26 -9.10
C ILE A 49 2.59 -3.11 -9.88
N LEU A 50 1.36 -3.18 -9.38
CA LEU A 50 0.27 -3.94 -9.98
C LEU A 50 -0.60 -3.03 -10.87
N ASP A 51 -1.15 -3.60 -11.94
CA ASP A 51 -2.02 -2.90 -12.90
C ASP A 51 -3.42 -2.68 -12.31
N LEU A 52 -3.53 -1.65 -11.47
CA LEU A 52 -4.80 -1.31 -10.82
C LEU A 52 -5.83 -0.75 -11.79
N GLU A 53 -5.42 -0.11 -12.88
CA GLU A 53 -6.37 0.45 -13.86
C GLU A 53 -7.20 -0.68 -14.48
N ARG A 54 -6.55 -1.74 -14.94
CA ARG A 54 -7.26 -2.91 -15.49
C ARG A 54 -8.13 -3.62 -14.46
N VAL A 55 -7.66 -3.79 -13.22
CA VAL A 55 -8.49 -4.38 -12.16
C VAL A 55 -9.67 -3.48 -11.81
N GLY A 56 -9.50 -2.16 -11.80
CA GLY A 56 -10.58 -1.20 -11.61
C GLY A 56 -11.66 -1.29 -12.70
N GLU A 57 -11.26 -1.49 -13.97
CA GLU A 57 -12.20 -1.73 -15.07
C GLU A 57 -13.00 -3.02 -14.87
N ILE A 58 -12.33 -4.10 -14.43
CA ILE A 58 -12.99 -5.36 -14.10
C ILE A 58 -13.99 -5.18 -12.96
N CYS A 59 -13.61 -4.47 -11.90
CA CYS A 59 -14.52 -4.17 -10.79
C CYS A 59 -15.74 -3.40 -11.26
N LYS A 60 -15.56 -2.37 -12.07
CA LYS A 60 -16.65 -1.56 -12.63
C LYS A 60 -17.59 -2.39 -13.52
N LYS A 61 -17.04 -3.21 -14.42
CA LYS A 61 -17.80 -4.11 -15.31
C LYS A 61 -18.66 -5.11 -14.53
N ASN A 62 -18.15 -5.63 -13.41
CA ASN A 62 -18.81 -6.64 -12.59
C ASN A 62 -19.56 -6.07 -11.38
N ASN A 63 -19.66 -4.74 -11.24
CA ASN A 63 -20.28 -4.05 -10.11
C ASN A 63 -19.70 -4.48 -8.75
N LEU A 64 -18.37 -4.67 -8.67
CA LEU A 64 -17.62 -4.99 -7.45
C LEU A 64 -17.09 -3.72 -6.80
N PHE A 65 -16.90 -3.74 -5.49
CA PHE A 65 -16.14 -2.71 -4.79
C PHE A 65 -14.64 -2.92 -5.04
N PHE A 66 -13.93 -1.82 -5.31
CA PHE A 66 -12.48 -1.84 -5.47
C PHE A 66 -11.80 -1.10 -4.34
N ILE A 67 -11.06 -1.84 -3.50
CA ILE A 67 -10.38 -1.31 -2.31
C ILE A 67 -8.87 -1.47 -2.49
N ILE A 68 -8.15 -0.36 -2.40
CA ILE A 68 -6.73 -0.28 -2.70
C ILE A 68 -5.94 0.08 -1.44
N ASP A 69 -4.87 -0.65 -1.16
CA ASP A 69 -3.83 -0.24 -0.22
C ASP A 69 -2.70 0.45 -0.99
N SER A 70 -2.58 1.77 -0.83
CA SER A 70 -1.56 2.59 -1.45
C SER A 70 -0.37 2.90 -0.53
N ALA A 71 -0.20 2.16 0.57
CA ALA A 71 0.84 2.43 1.55
C ALA A 71 2.27 2.42 0.99
N GLN A 72 2.52 1.77 -0.15
CA GLN A 72 3.82 1.74 -0.82
C GLN A 72 3.93 2.69 -2.02
N THR A 73 2.84 3.35 -2.41
CA THR A 73 2.81 4.14 -3.65
C THR A 73 2.39 5.60 -3.44
N ALA A 74 1.57 5.88 -2.43
CA ALA A 74 1.20 7.25 -2.09
C ALA A 74 2.44 8.08 -1.77
N GLY A 75 2.64 9.16 -2.53
CA GLY A 75 3.81 10.04 -2.45
C GLY A 75 4.95 9.70 -3.43
N PHE A 76 4.92 8.52 -4.06
CA PHE A 76 5.87 8.09 -5.09
C PHE A 76 5.27 7.97 -6.48
N LEU A 77 4.00 7.57 -6.55
CA LEU A 77 3.25 7.47 -7.79
C LEU A 77 2.06 8.43 -7.78
N ASP A 78 1.57 8.74 -8.97
CA ASP A 78 0.30 9.41 -9.14
C ASP A 78 -0.85 8.42 -8.88
N VAL A 79 -1.49 8.55 -7.72
CA VAL A 79 -2.58 7.66 -7.29
C VAL A 79 -3.89 8.41 -7.47
N ASP A 80 -4.50 8.28 -8.63
CA ASP A 80 -5.76 8.94 -8.97
C ASP A 80 -6.96 8.04 -8.66
N PHE A 81 -7.75 8.46 -7.67
CA PHE A 81 -8.93 7.73 -7.18
C PHE A 81 -9.96 7.46 -8.29
N GLN A 82 -10.18 8.43 -9.17
CA GLN A 82 -11.20 8.34 -10.22
C GLN A 82 -10.69 7.49 -11.39
N LYS A 83 -9.45 7.70 -11.82
CA LYS A 83 -8.81 6.94 -12.90
C LYS A 83 -8.72 5.45 -12.57
N LEU A 84 -8.46 5.12 -11.32
CA LEU A 84 -8.41 3.74 -10.84
C LEU A 84 -9.79 3.10 -10.65
N ASN A 85 -10.89 3.84 -10.82
CA ASN A 85 -12.25 3.40 -10.49
C ASN A 85 -12.33 2.83 -9.06
N ALA A 86 -11.57 3.40 -8.11
CA ALA A 86 -11.54 2.94 -6.74
C ALA A 86 -12.80 3.34 -5.97
N ASP A 87 -13.24 2.47 -5.06
CA ASP A 87 -14.27 2.80 -4.07
C ASP A 87 -13.64 3.22 -2.72
N ALA A 88 -12.48 2.66 -2.41
CA ALA A 88 -11.70 3.04 -1.25
C ALA A 88 -10.19 2.97 -1.52
N ILE A 89 -9.43 3.94 -1.02
CA ILE A 89 -7.97 3.92 -1.00
C ILE A 89 -7.49 4.21 0.40
N GLY A 90 -6.76 3.26 1.01
CA GLY A 90 -6.05 3.45 2.26
C GLY A 90 -4.61 3.90 2.03
N PHE A 91 -4.11 4.79 2.88
CA PHE A 91 -2.74 5.27 2.83
C PHE A 91 -2.12 5.44 4.21
N THR A 92 -0.80 5.41 4.30
CA THR A 92 -0.05 5.69 5.52
C THR A 92 0.81 6.95 5.38
N GLY A 93 0.81 7.80 6.40
CA GLY A 93 1.49 9.10 6.34
C GLY A 93 3.00 9.03 6.43
N HIS A 94 3.56 8.02 7.14
CA HIS A 94 4.98 7.96 7.49
C HIS A 94 5.91 7.28 6.46
N LYS A 95 5.38 6.88 5.30
CA LYS A 95 6.16 6.32 4.19
C LYS A 95 6.38 7.38 3.11
N GLY A 96 6.01 7.11 1.86
CA GLY A 96 6.20 8.01 0.73
C GLY A 96 5.56 9.40 0.87
N LEU A 97 4.56 9.52 1.72
CA LEU A 97 3.98 10.83 2.05
C LEU A 97 4.85 11.68 2.99
N LEU A 98 5.98 11.17 3.51
CA LEU A 98 6.97 11.88 4.33
C LEU A 98 6.40 12.54 5.59
N GLY A 99 5.23 12.10 6.04
CA GLY A 99 4.57 12.59 7.25
C GLY A 99 5.08 11.89 8.52
N PRO A 100 4.63 12.35 9.69
CA PRO A 100 5.01 11.75 10.97
C PRO A 100 4.38 10.35 11.14
N GLN A 101 4.94 9.58 12.08
CA GLN A 101 4.34 8.31 12.51
C GLN A 101 3.00 8.54 13.21
N GLY A 102 2.15 7.51 13.21
CA GLY A 102 0.85 7.56 13.89
C GLY A 102 -0.23 8.36 13.15
N ILE A 103 0.00 8.65 11.87
CA ILE A 103 -0.98 9.28 10.98
C ILE A 103 -1.12 8.49 9.69
N GLY A 104 -2.32 8.39 9.21
CA GLY A 104 -2.72 7.81 7.95
C GLY A 104 -4.18 8.13 7.70
N GLY A 105 -4.74 7.59 6.65
CA GLY A 105 -6.14 7.84 6.33
C GLY A 105 -6.63 6.94 5.21
N PHE A 106 -7.87 7.16 4.86
CA PHE A 106 -8.47 6.53 3.69
C PHE A 106 -9.43 7.52 2.99
N ILE A 107 -9.61 7.32 1.72
CA ILE A 107 -10.54 8.04 0.87
C ILE A 107 -11.61 7.03 0.44
N VAL A 108 -12.87 7.39 0.53
CA VAL A 108 -14.00 6.55 0.10
C VAL A 108 -14.98 7.38 -0.73
N ASN A 109 -15.66 6.72 -1.66
CA ASN A 109 -16.82 7.31 -2.34
C ASN A 109 -18.13 6.99 -1.59
N ASP A 110 -19.22 7.67 -1.99
CA ASP A 110 -20.52 7.49 -1.34
C ASP A 110 -21.07 6.06 -1.53
N ARG A 111 -20.71 5.39 -2.64
CA ARG A 111 -21.18 4.03 -2.94
C ARG A 111 -20.73 3.05 -1.86
N ILE A 112 -19.44 3.03 -1.51
CA ILE A 112 -18.92 2.14 -0.47
C ILE A 112 -19.21 2.68 0.93
N ASN A 113 -19.22 4.01 1.12
CA ASN A 113 -19.51 4.61 2.42
C ASN A 113 -20.89 4.19 2.97
N ASN A 114 -21.89 4.05 2.11
CA ASN A 114 -23.24 3.62 2.50
C ASN A 114 -23.31 2.16 2.94
N GLU A 115 -22.34 1.33 2.55
CA GLU A 115 -22.26 -0.11 2.89
C GLU A 115 -21.35 -0.37 4.10
N LEU A 116 -20.52 0.62 4.49
CA LEU A 116 -19.60 0.48 5.60
C LEU A 116 -20.28 0.79 6.93
N ASN A 117 -19.98 -0.02 7.93
CA ASN A 117 -20.31 0.27 9.33
C ASN A 117 -19.08 0.79 10.06
N THR A 118 -19.31 1.58 11.11
CA THR A 118 -18.26 1.99 12.03
C THR A 118 -17.70 0.77 12.78
N LEU A 119 -16.39 0.77 13.01
CA LEU A 119 -15.71 -0.23 13.84
C LEU A 119 -15.33 0.37 15.20
N ILE A 120 -15.03 1.66 15.20
CA ILE A 120 -14.66 2.43 16.39
C ILE A 120 -15.68 3.56 16.52
N GLU A 121 -16.28 3.68 17.67
CA GLU A 121 -17.30 4.69 18.00
C GLU A 121 -16.87 5.48 19.24
N GLY A 122 -17.24 6.75 19.29
CA GLY A 122 -16.91 7.64 20.41
C GLY A 122 -17.36 9.07 20.16
N GLY A 123 -17.04 9.96 21.07
CA GLY A 123 -17.42 11.37 20.94
C GLY A 123 -16.80 12.02 19.71
N THR A 124 -17.63 12.63 18.87
CA THR A 124 -17.20 13.36 17.66
C THR A 124 -17.24 14.88 17.86
N GLY A 125 -17.98 15.34 18.88
CA GLY A 125 -18.18 16.77 19.14
C GLY A 125 -19.23 17.45 18.25
N SER A 126 -19.75 16.76 17.24
CA SER A 126 -20.73 17.33 16.29
C SER A 126 -22.18 17.04 16.65
N LEU A 127 -22.48 15.84 17.18
CA LEU A 127 -23.81 15.42 17.62
C LEU A 127 -23.74 14.82 19.04
N SER A 128 -23.41 15.66 20.00
CA SER A 128 -23.16 15.22 21.38
C SER A 128 -24.43 14.87 22.17
N ASP A 129 -25.60 15.16 21.63
CA ASP A 129 -26.92 14.89 22.20
C ASP A 129 -27.51 13.54 21.80
N ILE A 130 -26.86 12.80 20.89
CA ILE A 130 -27.29 11.46 20.45
C ILE A 130 -26.27 10.41 20.86
N GLU A 131 -26.76 9.20 21.16
CA GLU A 131 -25.93 8.05 21.59
C GLU A 131 -25.39 7.21 20.42
N ILE A 132 -25.64 7.62 19.18
CA ILE A 132 -25.27 6.86 17.97
C ILE A 132 -24.20 7.64 17.22
N GLN A 133 -23.18 6.93 16.73
CA GLN A 133 -22.15 7.51 15.87
C GLN A 133 -22.80 8.17 14.63
N PRO A 134 -22.42 9.40 14.28
CA PRO A 134 -22.90 10.07 13.07
C PRO A 134 -22.67 9.24 11.83
N ASN A 135 -23.61 9.25 10.88
CA ASN A 135 -23.50 8.49 9.63
C ASN A 135 -22.99 9.34 8.45
N TYR A 136 -22.49 10.54 8.71
CA TYR A 136 -21.91 11.41 7.68
C TYR A 136 -20.39 11.54 7.84
N MET A 137 -19.71 11.75 6.73
CA MET A 137 -18.26 11.96 6.69
C MET A 137 -17.89 13.39 7.13
N PRO A 138 -16.76 13.59 7.79
CA PRO A 138 -15.78 12.57 8.21
C PRO A 138 -16.13 11.88 9.54
N ASP A 139 -17.05 12.41 10.30
CA ASP A 139 -17.37 12.04 11.69
C ASP A 139 -17.73 10.57 11.86
N LYS A 140 -18.30 9.95 10.83
CA LYS A 140 -18.62 8.51 10.81
C LYS A 140 -17.43 7.64 11.21
N PHE A 141 -16.22 7.99 10.78
CA PHE A 141 -15.00 7.21 11.00
C PHE A 141 -13.97 7.91 11.88
N GLU A 142 -14.29 9.09 12.41
CA GLU A 142 -13.39 9.90 13.25
C GLU A 142 -13.94 10.04 14.65
N ALA A 143 -13.71 9.02 15.49
CA ALA A 143 -14.12 9.03 16.89
C ALA A 143 -13.04 9.63 17.80
N GLY A 144 -13.44 10.46 18.73
CA GLY A 144 -12.56 11.09 19.71
C GLY A 144 -11.76 12.29 19.17
N THR A 145 -10.78 12.73 19.92
CA THR A 145 -9.89 13.83 19.52
C THR A 145 -8.80 13.28 18.59
N LEU A 146 -8.75 13.80 17.38
CA LEU A 146 -7.79 13.38 16.36
C LEU A 146 -6.36 13.79 16.71
N ASN A 147 -5.38 13.12 16.09
CA ASN A 147 -3.96 13.46 16.17
C ASN A 147 -3.66 14.76 15.37
N ILE A 148 -4.08 15.91 15.87
CA ILE A 148 -3.92 17.20 15.21
C ILE A 148 -2.45 17.50 14.83
N PRO A 149 -1.45 17.28 15.71
CA PRO A 149 -0.04 17.48 15.35
C PRO A 149 0.38 16.59 14.16
N GLY A 150 -0.06 15.33 14.15
CA GLY A 150 0.21 14.40 13.04
C GLY A 150 -0.45 14.85 11.72
N ILE A 151 -1.69 15.30 11.77
CA ILE A 151 -2.43 15.83 10.61
C ILE A 151 -1.73 17.05 10.04
N TYR A 152 -1.30 17.97 10.91
CA TYR A 152 -0.58 19.18 10.49
C TYR A 152 0.79 18.85 9.87
N GLY A 153 1.52 17.91 10.46
CA GLY A 153 2.77 17.39 9.91
C GLY A 153 2.59 16.76 8.53
N LEU A 154 1.56 15.92 8.37
CA LEU A 154 1.23 15.30 7.09
C LEU A 154 0.82 16.35 6.03
N ASN A 155 0.03 17.35 6.41
CA ASN A 155 -0.32 18.45 5.50
C ASN A 155 0.92 19.18 4.99
N THR A 156 1.91 19.41 5.87
CA THR A 156 3.16 20.09 5.51
C THR A 156 3.98 19.25 4.54
N SER A 157 4.11 17.95 4.79
CA SER A 157 4.84 17.05 3.91
C SER A 157 4.15 16.88 2.55
N ILE A 158 2.82 16.79 2.50
CA ILE A 158 2.08 16.76 1.23
C ILE A 158 2.32 18.04 0.41
N LYS A 159 2.30 19.22 1.03
CA LYS A 159 2.64 20.47 0.34
C LYS A 159 4.07 20.46 -0.23
N TYR A 160 5.02 19.92 0.53
CA TYR A 160 6.39 19.73 0.03
C TYR A 160 6.42 18.82 -1.20
N LEU A 161 5.77 17.65 -1.12
CA LEU A 161 5.71 16.69 -2.23
C LEU A 161 5.06 17.28 -3.49
N LEU A 162 3.97 18.03 -3.33
CA LEU A 162 3.30 18.70 -4.46
C LEU A 162 4.19 19.79 -5.09
N ASN A 163 4.94 20.54 -4.30
CA ASN A 163 5.86 21.55 -4.81
C ASN A 163 7.10 20.94 -5.49
N TYR A 164 7.63 19.84 -4.95
CA TYR A 164 8.78 19.15 -5.52
C TYR A 164 8.40 18.35 -6.78
N GLY A 165 7.20 17.80 -6.78
CA GLY A 165 6.65 16.94 -7.82
C GLY A 165 6.86 15.45 -7.51
N VAL A 166 5.78 14.71 -7.34
CA VAL A 166 5.79 13.26 -7.07
C VAL A 166 6.57 12.50 -8.15
N LYS A 167 6.41 12.89 -9.41
CA LYS A 167 7.14 12.30 -10.54
C LYS A 167 8.65 12.45 -10.40
N ASN A 168 9.14 13.62 -9.98
CA ASN A 168 10.58 13.85 -9.80
C ASN A 168 11.14 12.96 -8.69
N ILE A 169 10.39 12.74 -7.61
CA ILE A 169 10.78 11.83 -6.53
C ILE A 169 10.90 10.40 -7.05
N HIS A 170 9.92 9.95 -7.79
CA HIS A 170 9.93 8.62 -8.39
C HIS A 170 11.11 8.41 -9.35
N GLU A 171 11.41 9.40 -10.20
CA GLU A 171 12.57 9.36 -11.10
C GLU A 171 13.90 9.24 -10.35
N ILE A 172 14.05 9.94 -9.22
CA ILE A 172 15.24 9.82 -8.35
C ILE A 172 15.33 8.41 -7.77
N GLU A 173 14.23 7.88 -7.23
CA GLU A 173 14.20 6.51 -6.70
C GLU A 173 14.59 5.48 -7.76
N LEU A 174 14.01 5.57 -8.96
CA LEU A 174 14.33 4.66 -10.06
C LEU A 174 15.78 4.76 -10.51
N SER A 175 16.35 5.98 -10.51
CA SER A 175 17.77 6.18 -10.84
C SER A 175 18.68 5.51 -9.82
N LEU A 176 18.40 5.67 -8.52
CA LEU A 176 19.14 5.00 -7.45
C LEU A 176 18.99 3.47 -7.50
N LEU A 177 17.78 3.00 -7.74
CA LEU A 177 17.50 1.57 -7.90
C LEU A 177 18.26 0.98 -9.09
N ASN A 178 18.26 1.66 -10.24
CA ASN A 178 18.98 1.20 -11.42
C ASN A 178 20.48 1.08 -11.15
N HIS A 179 21.06 2.11 -10.54
CA HIS A 179 22.48 2.09 -10.16
C HIS A 179 22.82 0.93 -9.21
N PHE A 180 21.93 0.66 -8.25
CA PHE A 180 22.09 -0.47 -7.33
C PHE A 180 21.98 -1.82 -8.05
N LEU A 181 21.01 -1.99 -8.96
CA LEU A 181 20.82 -3.21 -9.75
C LEU A 181 22.03 -3.50 -10.62
N GLU A 182 22.62 -2.50 -11.28
CA GLU A 182 23.85 -2.66 -12.09
C GLU A 182 25.01 -3.24 -11.28
N GLY A 183 25.13 -2.87 -10.00
CA GLY A 183 26.14 -3.42 -9.11
C GLY A 183 25.85 -4.83 -8.62
N ILE A 184 24.61 -5.04 -8.17
CA ILE A 184 24.27 -6.25 -7.40
C ILE A 184 24.03 -7.49 -8.30
N LEU A 185 23.55 -7.31 -9.52
CA LEU A 185 23.26 -8.43 -10.44
C LEU A 185 24.49 -9.23 -10.85
N ASN A 186 25.69 -8.69 -10.64
CA ASN A 186 26.96 -9.35 -10.93
C ASN A 186 27.53 -10.14 -9.74
N ILE A 187 26.84 -10.19 -8.60
CA ILE A 187 27.31 -10.88 -7.40
C ILE A 187 26.68 -12.29 -7.33
N GLU A 188 27.48 -13.32 -7.51
CA GLU A 188 27.03 -14.72 -7.64
C GLU A 188 26.32 -15.29 -6.40
N LYS A 189 26.57 -14.75 -5.20
CA LYS A 189 26.08 -15.30 -3.93
C LYS A 189 24.85 -14.61 -3.40
N ILE A 190 24.16 -13.86 -4.24
CA ILE A 190 22.95 -13.13 -3.88
C ILE A 190 21.82 -13.50 -4.84
N ARG A 191 20.62 -13.61 -4.30
CA ARG A 191 19.39 -13.72 -5.09
C ARG A 191 18.58 -12.44 -4.90
N LEU A 192 18.30 -11.77 -6.00
CA LEU A 192 17.32 -10.69 -6.02
C LEU A 192 15.90 -11.28 -5.97
N VAL A 193 15.04 -10.74 -5.13
CA VAL A 193 13.62 -11.11 -5.04
C VAL A 193 12.80 -10.16 -5.89
N GLY A 194 12.06 -10.70 -6.86
CA GLY A 194 11.25 -9.90 -7.79
C GLY A 194 11.99 -9.53 -9.08
N LYS A 195 11.57 -8.42 -9.70
CA LYS A 195 12.10 -7.98 -11.01
C LYS A 195 13.56 -7.54 -10.94
N THR A 196 14.31 -7.84 -12.00
CA THR A 196 15.71 -7.41 -12.18
C THR A 196 15.83 -6.08 -12.93
N THR A 197 14.72 -5.47 -13.30
CA THR A 197 14.65 -4.19 -14.02
C THR A 197 13.91 -3.15 -13.20
N ILE A 198 13.97 -1.88 -13.60
CA ILE A 198 13.25 -0.77 -12.96
C ILE A 198 11.81 -0.60 -13.47
N CYS A 199 11.37 -1.41 -14.44
CA CYS A 199 10.05 -1.29 -15.04
C CYS A 199 8.96 -1.75 -14.07
N ASP A 200 7.91 -0.95 -13.93
CA ASP A 200 6.75 -1.21 -13.08
C ASP A 200 7.15 -1.62 -11.66
N ARG A 201 7.97 -0.81 -11.01
CA ARG A 201 8.35 -1.02 -9.61
C ARG A 201 8.65 0.27 -8.86
N THR A 202 8.55 0.18 -7.55
CA THR A 202 9.01 1.20 -6.60
C THR A 202 10.49 0.99 -6.26
N GLY A 203 11.09 1.89 -5.48
CA GLY A 203 12.47 1.80 -5.00
C GLY A 203 12.75 0.66 -4.01
N ILE A 204 11.77 -0.19 -3.70
CA ILE A 204 11.93 -1.33 -2.78
C ILE A 204 12.69 -2.46 -3.47
N LEU A 205 13.67 -3.02 -2.77
CA LEU A 205 14.46 -4.15 -3.23
C LEU A 205 14.72 -5.10 -2.07
N SER A 206 14.47 -6.39 -2.30
CA SER A 206 14.79 -7.45 -1.35
C SER A 206 15.84 -8.39 -1.92
N ILE A 207 16.75 -8.80 -1.05
CA ILE A 207 17.89 -9.65 -1.38
C ILE A 207 17.91 -10.82 -0.41
N ASP A 208 18.22 -11.98 -0.95
CA ASP A 208 18.49 -13.19 -0.18
C ASP A 208 19.95 -13.59 -0.37
N PHE A 209 20.66 -13.78 0.74
CA PHE A 209 22.07 -14.17 0.74
C PHE A 209 22.17 -15.68 0.92
N PHE A 210 22.31 -16.40 -0.20
CA PHE A 210 22.43 -17.87 -0.18
C PHE A 210 23.41 -18.37 0.87
N ASN A 211 22.98 -19.32 1.70
CA ASN A 211 23.77 -19.97 2.73
C ASN A 211 24.25 -19.06 3.88
N ASN A 212 23.76 -17.83 3.97
CA ASN A 212 24.03 -16.94 5.09
C ASN A 212 22.73 -16.60 5.82
N ASP A 213 22.85 -16.26 7.10
CA ASP A 213 21.75 -15.68 7.85
C ASP A 213 21.55 -14.22 7.43
N ASN A 214 20.40 -13.93 6.80
CA ASN A 214 20.07 -12.59 6.35
C ASN A 214 20.04 -11.55 7.47
N GLY A 215 19.73 -11.96 8.71
CA GLY A 215 19.76 -11.08 9.89
C GLY A 215 21.18 -10.72 10.30
N LEU A 216 22.10 -11.69 10.25
CA LEU A 216 23.52 -11.45 10.53
C LEU A 216 24.13 -10.53 9.47
N VAL A 217 23.85 -10.79 8.19
CA VAL A 217 24.33 -9.92 7.09
C VAL A 217 23.80 -8.50 7.25
N ALA A 218 22.52 -8.33 7.58
CA ALA A 218 21.95 -7.01 7.84
C ALA A 218 22.64 -6.29 9.01
N TYR A 219 22.99 -7.02 10.06
CA TYR A 219 23.75 -6.48 11.19
C TYR A 219 25.16 -6.03 10.79
N GLU A 220 25.89 -6.85 10.04
CA GLU A 220 27.24 -6.54 9.56
C GLU A 220 27.24 -5.35 8.61
N LEU A 221 26.28 -5.29 7.67
CA LEU A 221 26.10 -4.15 6.76
C LEU A 221 25.89 -2.84 7.53
N SER A 222 25.06 -2.87 8.57
CA SER A 222 24.81 -1.69 9.41
C SER A 222 26.04 -1.30 10.22
N LYS A 223 26.69 -2.27 10.87
CA LYS A 223 27.80 -2.04 11.80
C LYS A 223 29.08 -1.56 11.09
N ASP A 224 29.43 -2.26 10.01
CA ASP A 224 30.77 -2.09 9.39
C ASP A 224 30.74 -1.12 8.21
N TYR A 225 29.56 -0.94 7.57
CA TYR A 225 29.42 -0.11 6.36
C TYR A 225 28.37 1.00 6.49
N GLY A 226 27.62 1.08 7.60
CA GLY A 226 26.55 2.07 7.76
C GLY A 226 25.35 1.86 6.83
N ILE A 227 25.21 0.67 6.22
CA ILE A 227 24.13 0.34 5.30
C ILE A 227 22.98 -0.26 6.12
N MET A 228 21.91 0.53 6.28
CA MET A 228 20.75 0.12 7.07
C MET A 228 19.78 -0.68 6.20
N THR A 229 19.55 -1.93 6.56
CA THR A 229 18.60 -2.82 5.91
C THR A 229 17.63 -3.40 6.93
N ARG A 230 16.56 -4.04 6.46
CA ARG A 230 15.59 -4.75 7.30
C ARG A 230 15.57 -6.22 6.89
N SER A 231 15.75 -7.11 7.84
CA SER A 231 15.58 -8.56 7.66
C SER A 231 14.26 -9.07 8.23
N GLY A 232 13.79 -10.22 7.77
CA GLY A 232 12.60 -10.92 8.24
C GLY A 232 11.42 -10.90 7.28
N MET A 233 10.22 -11.16 7.78
CA MET A 233 9.00 -11.35 6.95
C MET A 233 8.39 -10.04 6.39
N HIS A 234 8.90 -8.88 6.75
CA HIS A 234 8.50 -7.57 6.20
C HIS A 234 6.99 -7.28 6.24
N CYS A 235 6.26 -7.78 7.25
CA CYS A 235 4.80 -7.70 7.34
C CYS A 235 4.07 -8.38 6.15
N ALA A 236 4.70 -9.34 5.50
CA ALA A 236 4.18 -10.10 4.38
C ALA A 236 4.25 -11.60 4.68
N PRO A 237 3.43 -12.12 5.60
CA PRO A 237 3.36 -13.55 5.87
C PRO A 237 2.82 -14.27 4.64
N SER A 238 3.48 -15.35 4.24
CA SER A 238 3.08 -16.23 3.11
C SER A 238 1.80 -17.01 3.40
#